data_9c86328c63a3724cdb82b7f50cddc7f5
#
_entry.id   9c86328c63a3724cdb82b7f50cddc7f5
#
_cell.length_a   1.000
_cell.length_b   1.000
_cell.length_c   1.000
_cell.angle_alpha   90.00
_cell.angle_beta   90.00
_cell.angle_gamma   90.00
#
_symmetry.space_group_name_H-M   'P 1'
#
loop_
_entity.id
_entity.type
_entity.pdbx_description
1 polymer ?
#
loop_
_entity_poly.entity_id
_entity_poly.type
_entity_poly.pdbx_seq_one_letter_code
_entity_poly.pdbx_strand_id
1 'polypeptide(L)'
;STLMRSSAASDVYKRQFLFHDVKYRGLAEVEGDFVELPSQLMENWAFDPEVLRQYAVHYRSNEVIPKYLVDKLRRSELFNQGFMATELIAASLSDMDIHSITEYEPFDPMAFERKALTEKRGLIPQIEPRYRYPYFSHIFDGGYSAGYYFYTWAEVLDKDAFEAFRESGDLFNKKIAGDFRRKILARGGSEDGMTMYRDFRGKDPDKRAMLRGRGLLNEPEPSGEDAAPAAETASAAREN
;
A
#
# COMPACT_ATOMS: atom_id res chain seq x y z
N SER A 1 4.44 8.96 12.36
CA SER A 1 3.16 9.02 13.11
C SER A 1 1.94 8.71 12.24
N THR A 2 1.97 8.95 10.95
CA THR A 2 0.87 8.66 10.00
C THR A 2 0.72 7.15 9.77
N LEU A 3 1.81 6.43 9.61
CA LEU A 3 1.82 4.96 9.43
C LEU A 3 1.30 4.21 10.68
N MET A 4 1.62 4.67 11.88
CA MET A 4 1.10 4.05 13.11
C MET A 4 -0.40 4.26 13.30
N ARG A 5 -0.96 5.39 12.84
CA ARG A 5 -2.41 5.63 12.85
C ARG A 5 -3.13 4.82 11.78
N SER A 6 -2.52 4.63 10.62
CA SER A 6 -2.99 3.76 9.55
C SER A 6 -3.07 2.31 10.04
N SER A 7 -2.06 1.80 10.75
CA SER A 7 -2.05 0.46 11.33
C SER A 7 -3.20 0.22 12.32
N ALA A 8 -3.46 1.16 13.23
CA ALA A 8 -4.57 1.04 14.20
C ALA A 8 -5.93 1.09 13.54
N ALA A 9 -6.14 1.96 12.55
CA ALA A 9 -7.36 2.00 11.75
C ALA A 9 -7.53 0.73 10.92
N SER A 10 -6.44 0.21 10.36
CA SER A 10 -6.37 -1.06 9.66
C SER A 10 -6.79 -2.24 10.53
N ASP A 11 -6.36 -2.30 11.79
CA ASP A 11 -6.75 -3.37 12.72
C ASP A 11 -8.25 -3.37 13.04
N VAL A 12 -8.88 -2.22 13.14
CA VAL A 12 -10.33 -2.11 13.31
C VAL A 12 -11.06 -2.58 12.05
N TYR A 13 -10.59 -2.18 10.87
CA TYR A 13 -11.14 -2.64 9.59
C TYR A 13 -10.95 -4.14 9.38
N LYS A 14 -9.78 -4.67 9.66
CA LYS A 14 -9.46 -6.10 9.58
C LYS A 14 -10.43 -6.95 10.43
N ARG A 15 -10.81 -6.50 11.61
CA ARG A 15 -11.74 -7.20 12.49
C ARG A 15 -13.20 -7.15 12.01
N GLN A 16 -13.60 -6.13 11.28
CA GLN A 16 -14.99 -5.97 10.82
C GLN A 16 -15.35 -6.83 9.60
N PHE A 17 -14.37 -7.28 8.81
CA PHE A 17 -14.60 -8.08 7.61
C PHE A 17 -14.40 -9.59 7.80
N LEU A 18 -14.05 -10.04 8.99
CA LEU A 18 -13.68 -11.42 9.33
C LEU A 18 -14.86 -12.39 9.52
N PHE A 19 -16.06 -12.10 9.03
CA PHE A 19 -17.26 -12.85 9.46
C PHE A 19 -17.66 -14.00 8.54
N HIS A 20 -16.80 -14.57 7.70
CA HIS A 20 -17.28 -15.59 6.76
C HIS A 20 -16.56 -16.92 6.79
N ASP A 21 -15.93 -17.43 7.59
CA ASP A 21 -15.54 -18.81 7.85
C ASP A 21 -14.56 -18.90 9.01
N VAL A 22 -15.13 -18.87 10.21
CA VAL A 22 -14.40 -19.03 11.49
C VAL A 22 -13.54 -20.30 11.56
N LYS A 23 -13.66 -21.17 10.57
CA LYS A 23 -12.91 -22.41 10.46
C LYS A 23 -11.49 -22.21 9.94
N TYR A 24 -11.21 -21.08 9.33
CA TYR A 24 -9.93 -20.73 8.71
C TYR A 24 -9.44 -19.39 9.26
N ARG A 25 -8.12 -19.24 9.26
CA ARG A 25 -7.34 -18.13 9.78
C ARG A 25 -7.88 -16.76 9.37
N GLY A 26 -8.02 -15.88 10.36
CA GLY A 26 -8.39 -14.49 10.11
C GLY A 26 -7.28 -13.69 9.42
N LEU A 27 -7.53 -12.40 9.16
CA LEU A 27 -6.54 -11.48 8.58
C LEU A 27 -5.22 -11.39 9.38
N ALA A 28 -5.24 -11.71 10.68
CA ALA A 28 -4.04 -11.73 11.49
C ALA A 28 -3.01 -12.81 11.09
N GLU A 29 -3.40 -13.73 10.23
CA GLU A 29 -2.55 -14.83 9.75
C GLU A 29 -2.36 -14.79 8.22
N VAL A 30 -2.66 -13.65 7.60
CA VAL A 30 -2.28 -13.34 6.22
C VAL A 30 -0.76 -13.16 6.16
N GLU A 31 -0.17 -13.52 5.04
CA GLU A 31 1.24 -13.28 4.76
C GLU A 31 1.64 -11.84 5.02
N GLY A 32 2.79 -11.65 5.67
CA GLY A 32 3.23 -10.33 6.12
C GLY A 32 3.38 -9.31 4.98
N ASP A 33 3.80 -9.76 3.81
CA ASP A 33 3.95 -8.92 2.62
C ASP A 33 2.62 -8.64 1.88
N PHE A 34 1.52 -9.22 2.34
CA PHE A 34 0.17 -8.96 1.82
C PHE A 34 -0.73 -8.20 2.79
N VAL A 35 -0.39 -8.20 4.07
CA VAL A 35 -1.26 -7.70 5.15
C VAL A 35 -1.58 -6.20 5.04
N GLU A 36 -0.68 -5.39 4.47
CA GLU A 36 -0.86 -3.94 4.33
C GLU A 36 -1.61 -3.51 3.05
N LEU A 37 -1.91 -4.45 2.13
CA LEU A 37 -2.67 -4.12 0.92
C LEU A 37 -4.00 -3.41 1.21
N PRO A 38 -4.88 -3.89 2.12
CA PRO A 38 -6.15 -3.22 2.36
C PRO A 38 -6.01 -1.83 2.97
N SER A 39 -5.07 -1.65 3.92
CA SER A 39 -4.85 -0.37 4.58
C SER A 39 -4.32 0.69 3.61
N GLN A 40 -3.30 0.34 2.84
CA GLN A 40 -2.70 1.25 1.86
C GLN A 40 -3.64 1.52 0.68
N LEU A 41 -4.40 0.52 0.24
CA LEU A 41 -5.42 0.72 -0.80
C LEU A 41 -6.44 1.80 -0.37
N MET A 42 -6.94 1.75 0.87
CA MET A 42 -7.95 2.70 1.35
C MET A 42 -7.42 4.14 1.45
N GLU A 43 -6.12 4.35 1.60
CA GLU A 43 -5.49 5.68 1.62
C GLU A 43 -5.69 6.43 0.29
N ASN A 44 -5.81 5.72 -0.84
CA ASN A 44 -5.98 6.35 -2.16
C ASN A 44 -7.28 7.17 -2.25
N TRP A 45 -8.37 6.73 -1.61
CA TRP A 45 -9.61 7.51 -1.54
C TRP A 45 -9.50 8.74 -0.63
N ALA A 46 -8.72 8.65 0.44
CA ALA A 46 -8.64 9.74 1.43
C ALA A 46 -8.11 11.04 0.82
N PHE A 47 -7.29 10.97 -0.20
CA PHE A 47 -6.70 12.13 -0.88
C PHE A 47 -7.30 12.42 -2.26
N ASP A 48 -8.29 11.61 -2.68
CA ASP A 48 -8.97 11.90 -3.94
C ASP A 48 -9.79 13.19 -3.84
N PRO A 49 -9.73 14.10 -4.85
CA PRO A 49 -10.42 15.37 -4.82
C PRO A 49 -11.95 15.28 -4.67
N GLU A 50 -12.59 14.26 -5.23
CA GLU A 50 -14.02 14.07 -5.11
C GLU A 50 -14.42 13.63 -3.70
N VAL A 51 -13.60 12.77 -3.11
CA VAL A 51 -13.78 12.30 -1.74
C VAL A 51 -13.46 13.40 -0.73
N LEU A 52 -12.38 14.15 -0.94
CA LEU A 52 -12.03 15.31 -0.11
C LEU A 52 -13.18 16.31 0.00
N ARG A 53 -13.89 16.58 -1.10
CA ARG A 53 -15.06 17.48 -1.09
C ARG A 53 -16.20 17.02 -0.18
N GLN A 54 -16.28 15.73 0.13
CA GLN A 54 -17.35 15.19 0.96
C GLN A 54 -17.09 15.34 2.47
N TYR A 55 -15.83 15.35 2.90
CA TYR A 55 -15.50 15.37 4.32
C TYR A 55 -14.56 16.50 4.75
N ALA A 56 -13.75 17.04 3.83
CA ALA A 56 -12.78 18.08 4.15
C ALA A 56 -13.47 19.46 4.17
N VAL A 57 -14.07 19.79 5.30
CA VAL A 57 -14.76 21.07 5.53
C VAL A 57 -14.06 21.87 6.62
N HIS A 58 -14.14 23.18 6.53
CA HIS A 58 -13.58 24.09 7.53
C HIS A 58 -14.34 23.94 8.85
N TYR A 59 -13.62 23.71 9.95
CA TYR A 59 -14.18 23.31 11.24
C TYR A 59 -15.13 24.34 11.90
N ARG A 60 -15.14 25.59 11.46
CA ARG A 60 -16.06 26.64 11.95
C ARG A 60 -17.14 27.02 10.94
N SER A 61 -16.75 27.22 9.66
CA SER A 61 -17.67 27.69 8.62
C SER A 61 -18.39 26.58 7.87
N ASN A 62 -17.94 25.32 8.00
CA ASN A 62 -18.38 24.16 7.20
C ASN A 62 -18.19 24.35 5.68
N GLU A 63 -17.40 25.33 5.27
CA GLU A 63 -17.05 25.48 3.87
C GLU A 63 -16.18 24.34 3.39
N VAL A 64 -16.49 23.79 2.21
CA VAL A 64 -15.71 22.74 1.57
C VAL A 64 -14.31 23.25 1.25
N ILE A 65 -13.31 22.37 1.40
CA ILE A 65 -11.92 22.69 1.06
C ILE A 65 -11.81 23.32 -0.32
N PRO A 66 -11.18 24.50 -0.45
CA PRO A 66 -11.02 25.15 -1.74
C PRO A 66 -10.12 24.36 -2.69
N LYS A 67 -10.46 24.36 -3.98
CA LYS A 67 -9.68 23.63 -5.01
C LYS A 67 -8.18 23.93 -4.97
N TYR A 68 -7.79 25.19 -4.73
CA TYR A 68 -6.39 25.57 -4.70
C TYR A 68 -5.59 24.86 -3.57
N LEU A 69 -6.25 24.54 -2.44
CA LEU A 69 -5.63 23.76 -1.37
C LEU A 69 -5.50 22.30 -1.75
N VAL A 70 -6.50 21.72 -2.41
CA VAL A 70 -6.42 20.35 -2.95
C VAL A 70 -5.27 20.26 -3.95
N ASP A 71 -5.14 21.24 -4.86
CA ASP A 71 -4.05 21.29 -5.84
C ASP A 71 -2.67 21.43 -5.17
N LYS A 72 -2.59 22.17 -4.03
CA LYS A 72 -1.35 22.24 -3.23
C LYS A 72 -1.01 20.91 -2.56
N LEU A 73 -2.01 20.22 -1.99
CA LEU A 73 -1.80 18.90 -1.39
C LEU A 73 -1.23 17.92 -2.43
N ARG A 74 -1.86 17.82 -3.60
CA ARG A 74 -1.39 16.94 -4.69
C ARG A 74 0.05 17.26 -5.13
N ARG A 75 0.41 18.53 -5.22
CA ARG A 75 1.79 18.91 -5.55
C ARG A 75 2.78 18.59 -4.43
N SER A 76 2.35 18.69 -3.16
CA SER A 76 3.21 18.36 -2.03
C SER A 76 3.47 16.86 -1.91
N GLU A 77 2.55 16.01 -2.37
CA GLU A 77 2.75 14.56 -2.43
C GLU A 77 3.91 14.15 -3.35
N LEU A 78 4.14 14.90 -4.42
CA LEU A 78 5.23 14.66 -5.36
C LEU A 78 6.57 15.29 -4.93
N PHE A 79 6.54 16.15 -3.91
CA PHE A 79 7.72 16.84 -3.47
C PHE A 79 8.64 15.91 -2.65
N ASN A 80 9.94 15.93 -2.94
CA ASN A 80 10.95 15.13 -2.24
C ASN A 80 10.69 13.61 -2.23
N GLN A 81 10.05 13.06 -3.24
CA GLN A 81 9.79 11.62 -3.31
C GLN A 81 11.08 10.78 -3.29
N GLY A 82 12.18 11.27 -3.86
CA GLY A 82 13.49 10.62 -3.76
C GLY A 82 13.98 10.52 -2.31
N PHE A 83 13.83 11.58 -1.51
CA PHE A 83 14.16 11.56 -0.09
C PHE A 83 13.29 10.55 0.67
N MET A 84 11.97 10.63 0.51
CA MET A 84 11.01 9.77 1.19
C MET A 84 11.22 8.29 0.87
N ALA A 85 11.46 7.98 -0.40
CA ALA A 85 11.73 6.61 -0.84
C ALA A 85 13.07 6.09 -0.28
N THR A 86 14.12 6.92 -0.30
CA THR A 86 15.45 6.53 0.21
C THR A 86 15.41 6.28 1.71
N GLU A 87 14.73 7.12 2.49
CA GLU A 87 14.53 6.95 3.93
C GLU A 87 13.84 5.61 4.26
N LEU A 88 12.77 5.28 3.53
CA LEU A 88 12.01 4.04 3.71
C LEU A 88 12.83 2.80 3.30
N ILE A 89 13.50 2.87 2.14
CA ILE A 89 14.32 1.77 1.63
C ILE A 89 15.54 1.55 2.53
N ALA A 90 16.17 2.61 3.04
CA ALA A 90 17.27 2.49 3.98
C ALA A 90 16.85 1.73 5.25
N ALA A 91 15.67 2.02 5.81
CA ALA A 91 15.13 1.27 6.93
C ALA A 91 14.89 -0.21 6.59
N SER A 92 14.32 -0.49 5.41
CA SER A 92 14.10 -1.87 4.94
C SER A 92 15.40 -2.64 4.74
N LEU A 93 16.43 -1.99 4.20
CA LEU A 93 17.74 -2.62 4.00
C LEU A 93 18.47 -2.84 5.33
N SER A 94 18.35 -1.93 6.29
CA SER A 94 18.94 -2.11 7.62
C SER A 94 18.27 -3.25 8.37
N ASP A 95 16.94 -3.40 8.25
CA ASP A 95 16.20 -4.54 8.77
C ASP A 95 16.73 -5.87 8.22
N MET A 96 16.87 -5.96 6.90
CA MET A 96 17.41 -7.16 6.26
C MET A 96 18.84 -7.47 6.71
N ASP A 97 19.69 -6.45 6.89
CA ASP A 97 21.08 -6.69 7.31
C ASP A 97 21.16 -7.22 8.74
N ILE A 98 20.41 -6.65 9.68
CA ILE A 98 20.46 -7.10 11.08
C ILE A 98 19.85 -8.51 11.25
N HIS A 99 18.81 -8.83 10.51
CA HIS A 99 18.18 -10.16 10.55
C HIS A 99 18.85 -11.20 9.67
N SER A 100 19.91 -10.84 8.94
CA SER A 100 20.76 -11.76 8.19
C SER A 100 22.01 -12.21 8.98
N ILE A 101 22.17 -11.75 10.22
CA ILE A 101 23.27 -12.18 11.09
C ILE A 101 23.05 -13.63 11.51
N THR A 102 24.01 -14.51 11.20
CA THR A 102 23.93 -15.94 11.51
C THR A 102 24.71 -16.33 12.76
N GLU A 103 25.67 -15.51 13.16
CA GLU A 103 26.50 -15.72 14.34
C GLU A 103 26.43 -14.47 15.22
N TYR A 104 26.11 -14.66 16.50
CA TYR A 104 26.02 -13.57 17.44
C TYR A 104 27.38 -13.20 18.00
N GLU A 105 27.79 -11.97 17.76
CA GLU A 105 28.86 -11.30 18.49
C GLU A 105 28.35 -9.94 19.00
N PRO A 106 28.75 -9.50 20.21
CA PRO A 106 28.38 -8.18 20.71
C PRO A 106 28.87 -7.07 19.76
N PHE A 107 28.00 -6.19 19.35
CA PHE A 107 28.33 -5.05 18.47
C PHE A 107 27.59 -3.78 18.89
N ASP A 108 28.12 -2.62 18.49
CA ASP A 108 27.43 -1.33 18.61
C ASP A 108 26.38 -1.24 17.48
N PRO A 109 25.07 -1.18 17.80
CA PRO A 109 24.02 -1.13 16.79
C PRO A 109 24.14 0.07 15.84
N MET A 110 24.60 1.22 16.35
CA MET A 110 24.74 2.43 15.54
C MET A 110 25.94 2.36 14.60
N ALA A 111 27.05 1.73 15.03
CA ALA A 111 28.17 1.46 14.16
C ALA A 111 27.82 0.43 13.08
N PHE A 112 27.06 -0.60 13.42
CA PHE A 112 26.57 -1.60 12.47
C PHE A 112 25.68 -0.95 11.41
N GLU A 113 24.68 -0.15 11.81
CA GLU A 113 23.78 0.56 10.90
C GLU A 113 24.57 1.45 9.92
N ARG A 114 25.50 2.24 10.44
CA ARG A 114 26.34 3.12 9.63
C ARG A 114 27.16 2.34 8.60
N LYS A 115 27.78 1.22 9.00
CA LYS A 115 28.53 0.34 8.11
C LYS A 115 27.61 -0.24 7.02
N ALA A 116 26.44 -0.72 7.40
CA ALA A 116 25.47 -1.34 6.50
C ALA A 116 24.94 -0.36 5.45
N LEU A 117 24.59 0.84 5.85
CA LEU A 117 23.91 1.80 4.99
C LEU A 117 24.89 2.74 4.26
N THR A 118 25.85 3.33 4.97
CA THR A 118 26.76 4.34 4.39
C THR A 118 27.93 3.68 3.67
N GLU A 119 28.67 2.78 4.34
CA GLU A 119 29.89 2.19 3.78
C GLU A 119 29.56 1.16 2.69
N LYS A 120 28.60 0.30 2.94
CA LYS A 120 28.24 -0.80 2.02
C LYS A 120 27.33 -0.35 0.87
N ARG A 121 26.41 0.62 1.10
CA ARG A 121 25.39 1.04 0.13
C ARG A 121 25.44 2.48 -0.30
N GLY A 122 26.34 3.28 0.26
CA GLY A 122 26.55 4.66 -0.15
C GLY A 122 25.41 5.61 0.23
N LEU A 123 24.68 5.31 1.32
CA LEU A 123 23.66 6.25 1.81
C LEU A 123 24.32 7.59 2.13
N ILE A 124 23.80 8.65 1.52
CA ILE A 124 24.32 9.99 1.71
C ILE A 124 24.03 10.50 3.13
N PRO A 125 24.94 11.30 3.73
CA PRO A 125 24.83 11.71 5.13
C PRO A 125 23.64 12.63 5.44
N GLN A 126 22.98 13.18 4.42
CA GLN A 126 21.79 14.02 4.56
C GLN A 126 20.49 13.22 4.73
N ILE A 127 20.52 11.91 4.49
CA ILE A 127 19.37 11.02 4.65
C ILE A 127 19.69 9.98 5.71
N GLU A 128 18.89 9.94 6.76
CA GLU A 128 18.91 8.87 7.74
C GLU A 128 17.82 7.84 7.41
N PRO A 129 17.97 6.57 7.84
CA PRO A 129 16.88 5.62 7.73
C PRO A 129 15.67 6.10 8.53
N ARG A 130 14.47 5.79 8.05
CA ARG A 130 13.20 6.19 8.70
C ARG A 130 13.13 5.81 10.18
N TYR A 131 13.73 4.69 10.56
CA TYR A 131 13.91 4.23 11.93
C TYR A 131 15.35 3.79 12.15
N ARG A 132 15.87 4.12 13.33
CA ARG A 132 17.18 3.68 13.83
C ARG A 132 16.97 2.50 14.77
N TYR A 133 17.89 1.57 14.85
CA TYR A 133 17.76 0.35 15.67
C TYR A 133 17.27 0.58 17.10
N PRO A 134 17.72 1.61 17.85
CA PRO A 134 17.28 1.80 19.24
C PRO A 134 15.78 2.05 19.43
N TYR A 135 15.05 2.45 18.37
CA TYR A 135 13.61 2.72 18.42
C TYR A 135 12.81 2.11 17.26
N PHE A 136 13.40 1.12 16.60
CA PHE A 136 12.77 0.43 15.48
C PHE A 136 11.86 -0.72 15.96
N SER A 137 10.81 -0.39 16.69
CA SER A 137 9.89 -1.37 17.29
C SER A 137 9.26 -2.31 16.26
N HIS A 138 9.01 -1.86 15.04
CA HIS A 138 8.42 -2.69 13.98
C HIS A 138 9.17 -4.03 13.80
N ILE A 139 10.49 -3.99 13.77
CA ILE A 139 11.32 -5.16 13.46
C ILE A 139 11.77 -5.94 14.69
N PHE A 140 11.68 -5.37 15.90
CA PHE A 140 12.10 -6.03 17.14
C PHE A 140 10.93 -6.49 18.02
N ASP A 141 9.75 -5.85 17.90
CA ASP A 141 8.55 -6.15 18.71
C ASP A 141 7.26 -6.15 17.89
N GLY A 142 7.26 -5.56 16.71
CA GLY A 142 6.07 -5.33 15.89
C GLY A 142 5.72 -6.42 14.89
N GLY A 143 6.48 -7.52 14.81
CA GLY A 143 6.21 -8.62 13.88
C GLY A 143 6.71 -8.41 12.44
N TYR A 144 7.53 -7.39 12.19
CA TYR A 144 8.11 -7.08 10.87
C TYR A 144 9.60 -7.41 10.76
N SER A 145 10.11 -8.34 11.56
CA SER A 145 11.51 -8.80 11.48
C SER A 145 11.82 -9.36 10.09
N ALA A 146 12.86 -8.84 9.44
CA ALA A 146 13.19 -9.09 8.02
C ALA A 146 12.02 -8.81 7.06
N GLY A 147 11.07 -7.98 7.47
CA GLY A 147 9.80 -7.75 6.77
C GLY A 147 9.41 -6.27 6.63
N TYR A 148 10.26 -5.33 6.98
CA TYR A 148 9.90 -3.91 6.85
C TYR A 148 9.68 -3.47 5.39
N TYR A 149 10.25 -4.19 4.42
CA TYR A 149 10.00 -3.97 2.99
C TYR A 149 8.54 -4.23 2.59
N PHE A 150 7.73 -4.88 3.42
CA PHE A 150 6.32 -5.18 3.15
C PHE A 150 5.51 -3.94 2.79
N TYR A 151 5.81 -2.79 3.38
CA TYR A 151 5.16 -1.52 3.06
C TYR A 151 5.41 -1.08 1.60
N THR A 152 6.65 -1.25 1.11
CA THR A 152 6.99 -0.92 -0.28
C THR A 152 6.36 -1.90 -1.26
N TRP A 153 6.32 -3.18 -0.90
CA TRP A 153 5.65 -4.19 -1.71
C TRP A 153 4.13 -3.97 -1.75
N ALA A 154 3.53 -3.73 -0.60
CA ALA A 154 2.10 -3.41 -0.51
C ALA A 154 1.73 -2.16 -1.32
N GLU A 155 2.63 -1.17 -1.44
CA GLU A 155 2.40 0.00 -2.29
C GLU A 155 2.33 -0.37 -3.78
N VAL A 156 3.12 -1.33 -4.23
CA VAL A 156 2.97 -1.85 -5.61
C VAL A 156 1.60 -2.48 -5.81
N LEU A 157 1.15 -3.27 -4.83
CA LEU A 157 -0.14 -3.95 -4.88
C LEU A 157 -1.30 -2.95 -4.80
N ASP A 158 -1.26 -2.01 -3.85
CA ASP A 158 -2.35 -1.06 -3.62
C ASP A 158 -2.56 -0.12 -4.79
N LYS A 159 -1.48 0.41 -5.36
CA LYS A 159 -1.58 1.33 -6.50
C LYS A 159 -2.14 0.65 -7.74
N ASP A 160 -1.70 -0.57 -8.07
CA ASP A 160 -2.29 -1.32 -9.18
C ASP A 160 -3.72 -1.79 -8.87
N ALA A 161 -4.03 -2.16 -7.63
CA ALA A 161 -5.41 -2.50 -7.24
C ALA A 161 -6.35 -1.29 -7.35
N PHE A 162 -5.87 -0.08 -7.03
CA PHE A 162 -6.64 1.15 -7.18
C PHE A 162 -6.90 1.49 -8.66
N GLU A 163 -5.98 1.14 -9.57
CA GLU A 163 -6.21 1.31 -11.00
C GLU A 163 -7.48 0.59 -11.49
N ALA A 164 -7.88 -0.54 -10.87
CA ALA A 164 -9.14 -1.19 -11.24
C ALA A 164 -10.36 -0.27 -11.10
N PHE A 165 -10.37 0.58 -10.07
CA PHE A 165 -11.43 1.56 -9.87
C PHE A 165 -11.29 2.72 -10.84
N ARG A 166 -10.08 3.21 -11.10
CA ARG A 166 -9.82 4.27 -12.09
C ARG A 166 -10.19 3.83 -13.50
N GLU A 167 -9.79 2.65 -13.91
CA GLU A 167 -10.11 2.02 -15.21
C GLU A 167 -11.63 1.90 -15.42
N SER A 168 -12.41 1.75 -14.34
CA SER A 168 -13.87 1.67 -14.43
C SER A 168 -14.56 3.03 -14.61
N GLY A 169 -13.84 4.14 -14.41
CA GLY A 169 -14.40 5.50 -14.39
C GLY A 169 -15.27 5.81 -13.17
N ASP A 170 -15.36 4.92 -12.18
CA ASP A 170 -16.13 5.10 -10.95
C ASP A 170 -15.35 4.59 -9.74
N LEU A 171 -14.81 5.53 -8.95
CA LEU A 171 -14.05 5.21 -7.74
C LEU A 171 -14.88 4.47 -6.66
N PHE A 172 -16.21 4.51 -6.76
CA PHE A 172 -17.14 3.81 -5.87
C PHE A 172 -17.84 2.64 -6.56
N ASN A 173 -17.24 2.08 -7.61
CA ASN A 173 -17.77 0.96 -8.35
C ASN A 173 -18.08 -0.22 -7.44
N LYS A 174 -19.38 -0.48 -7.25
CA LYS A 174 -19.88 -1.50 -6.31
C LYS A 174 -19.48 -2.92 -6.68
N LYS A 175 -19.31 -3.20 -7.98
CA LYS A 175 -18.89 -4.53 -8.44
C LYS A 175 -17.43 -4.77 -8.04
N ILE A 176 -16.53 -3.83 -8.34
CA ILE A 176 -15.10 -3.94 -8.01
C ILE A 176 -14.91 -3.97 -6.49
N ALA A 177 -15.59 -3.08 -5.76
CA ALA A 177 -15.57 -3.07 -4.30
C ALA A 177 -16.09 -4.39 -3.70
N GLY A 178 -17.16 -4.95 -4.28
CA GLY A 178 -17.70 -6.25 -3.92
C GLY A 178 -16.73 -7.40 -4.23
N ASP A 179 -16.02 -7.33 -5.35
CA ASP A 179 -14.99 -8.31 -5.70
C ASP A 179 -13.79 -8.22 -4.76
N PHE A 180 -13.29 -7.03 -4.47
CA PHE A 180 -12.24 -6.82 -3.46
C PHE A 180 -12.63 -7.39 -2.09
N ARG A 181 -13.86 -7.10 -1.64
CA ARG A 181 -14.38 -7.65 -0.39
C ARG A 181 -14.40 -9.18 -0.39
N ARG A 182 -14.92 -9.80 -1.44
CA ARG A 182 -15.11 -11.27 -1.49
C ARG A 182 -13.82 -12.02 -1.74
N LYS A 183 -12.96 -11.49 -2.63
CA LYS A 183 -11.77 -12.18 -3.13
C LYS A 183 -10.53 -11.93 -2.28
N ILE A 184 -10.48 -10.80 -1.55
CA ILE A 184 -9.36 -10.41 -0.70
C ILE A 184 -9.81 -10.43 0.77
N LEU A 185 -10.67 -9.48 1.19
CA LEU A 185 -10.94 -9.23 2.60
C LEU A 185 -11.62 -10.41 3.31
N ALA A 186 -12.58 -11.05 2.66
CA ALA A 186 -13.33 -12.16 3.26
C ALA A 186 -12.55 -13.48 3.29
N ARG A 187 -11.47 -13.59 2.51
CA ARG A 187 -10.68 -14.82 2.45
C ARG A 187 -9.56 -14.87 3.51
N GLY A 188 -9.08 -13.73 3.96
CA GLY A 188 -8.04 -13.67 4.97
C GLY A 188 -6.83 -14.54 4.60
N GLY A 189 -6.33 -15.33 5.56
CA GLY A 189 -5.22 -16.27 5.36
C GLY A 189 -5.62 -17.65 4.83
N SER A 190 -6.78 -17.79 4.17
CA SER A 190 -7.24 -19.09 3.63
C SER A 190 -6.54 -19.51 2.34
N GLU A 191 -5.91 -18.56 1.66
CA GLU A 191 -5.15 -18.76 0.42
C GLU A 191 -3.92 -17.85 0.37
N ASP A 192 -3.00 -18.18 -0.53
CA ASP A 192 -1.86 -17.36 -0.89
C ASP A 192 -2.29 -15.97 -1.36
N GLY A 193 -1.64 -14.92 -0.84
CA GLY A 193 -2.02 -13.53 -1.11
C GLY A 193 -1.95 -13.17 -2.59
N MET A 194 -0.93 -13.64 -3.31
CA MET A 194 -0.81 -13.37 -4.74
C MET A 194 -1.84 -14.13 -5.58
N THR A 195 -2.29 -15.29 -5.12
CA THR A 195 -3.41 -16.01 -5.74
C THR A 195 -4.71 -15.21 -5.59
N MET A 196 -5.00 -14.70 -4.40
CA MET A 196 -6.15 -13.82 -4.16
C MET A 196 -6.06 -12.53 -4.98
N TYR A 197 -4.87 -11.95 -5.08
CA TYR A 197 -4.63 -10.74 -5.87
C TYR A 197 -4.95 -10.94 -7.35
N ARG A 198 -4.41 -12.03 -7.93
CA ARG A 198 -4.67 -12.38 -9.34
C ARG A 198 -6.14 -12.68 -9.59
N ASP A 199 -6.82 -13.32 -8.65
CA ASP A 199 -8.27 -13.54 -8.74
C ASP A 199 -9.04 -12.21 -8.77
N PHE A 200 -8.64 -11.25 -7.94
CA PHE A 200 -9.23 -9.91 -7.91
C PHE A 200 -8.89 -9.09 -9.16
N ARG A 201 -7.61 -8.98 -9.51
CA ARG A 201 -7.12 -8.04 -10.51
C ARG A 201 -7.11 -8.63 -11.93
N GLY A 202 -7.12 -9.97 -12.05
CA GLY A 202 -7.04 -10.69 -13.33
C GLY A 202 -5.63 -10.72 -13.94
N LYS A 203 -4.62 -10.19 -13.25
CA LYS A 203 -3.22 -10.10 -13.70
C LYS A 203 -2.26 -10.00 -12.51
N ASP A 204 -0.97 -10.10 -12.79
CA ASP A 204 0.08 -9.75 -11.83
C ASP A 204 0.11 -8.23 -11.56
N PRO A 205 0.58 -7.80 -10.37
CA PRO A 205 0.68 -6.39 -10.04
C PRO A 205 1.67 -5.65 -10.96
N ASP A 206 1.31 -4.44 -11.35
CA ASP A 206 2.16 -3.59 -12.19
C ASP A 206 2.75 -2.43 -11.36
N LYS A 207 4.06 -2.47 -11.14
CA LYS A 207 4.80 -1.43 -10.40
C LYS A 207 4.69 -0.03 -11.04
N ARG A 208 4.29 0.08 -12.31
CA ARG A 208 4.16 1.38 -12.98
C ARG A 208 3.11 2.26 -12.33
N ALA A 209 2.05 1.68 -11.76
CA ALA A 209 1.05 2.42 -11.01
C ALA A 209 1.68 3.15 -9.81
N MET A 210 2.52 2.46 -9.03
CA MET A 210 3.27 3.06 -7.92
C MET A 210 4.23 4.14 -8.41
N LEU A 211 4.99 3.88 -9.48
CA LEU A 211 5.96 4.83 -10.01
C LEU A 211 5.28 6.10 -10.55
N ARG A 212 4.10 5.99 -11.18
CA ARG A 212 3.28 7.16 -11.57
C ARG A 212 2.84 7.94 -10.33
N GLY A 213 2.31 7.26 -9.32
CA GLY A 213 1.88 7.90 -8.07
C GLY A 213 2.99 8.66 -7.36
N ARG A 214 4.25 8.23 -7.52
CA ARG A 214 5.44 8.90 -7.00
C ARG A 214 6.04 9.95 -7.94
N GLY A 215 5.43 10.19 -9.12
CA GLY A 215 5.96 11.11 -10.13
C GLY A 215 7.28 10.66 -10.75
N LEU A 216 7.59 9.37 -10.74
CA LEU A 216 8.82 8.78 -11.30
C LEU A 216 8.62 8.25 -12.72
N LEU A 217 7.39 8.23 -13.22
CA LEU A 217 7.06 7.97 -14.62
C LEU A 217 6.28 9.15 -15.19
N ASN A 218 6.71 9.62 -16.36
CA ASN A 218 6.04 10.68 -17.12
C ASN A 218 4.98 10.12 -18.10
N GLU A 219 4.41 8.97 -17.81
CA GLU A 219 3.32 8.42 -18.59
C GLU A 219 2.00 9.06 -18.15
N PRO A 220 1.11 9.43 -19.08
CA PRO A 220 -0.22 9.89 -18.71
C PRO A 220 -0.97 8.80 -17.91
N GLU A 221 -1.79 9.24 -16.95
CA GLU A 221 -2.70 8.30 -16.28
C GLU A 221 -3.59 7.64 -17.35
N PRO A 222 -3.87 6.32 -17.25
CA PRO A 222 -4.78 5.67 -18.20
C PRO A 222 -6.13 6.39 -18.15
N SER A 223 -6.53 7.01 -19.27
CA SER A 223 -7.84 7.61 -19.42
C SER A 223 -8.87 6.47 -19.47
N GLY A 224 -10.01 6.63 -18.79
CA GLY A 224 -11.09 5.64 -18.82
C GLY A 224 -11.66 5.36 -20.22
N GLU A 225 -11.19 6.05 -21.26
CA GLU A 225 -11.56 5.85 -22.65
C GLU A 225 -10.82 4.69 -23.34
N ASP A 226 -9.71 4.20 -22.75
CA ASP A 226 -8.92 3.07 -23.29
C ASP A 226 -9.39 1.70 -22.76
N ALA A 227 -10.44 1.65 -21.94
CA ALA A 227 -11.09 0.41 -21.54
C ALA A 227 -11.88 -0.15 -22.74
N ALA A 228 -11.29 -1.10 -23.47
CA ALA A 228 -11.98 -1.84 -24.51
C ALA A 228 -13.29 -2.44 -23.94
N PRO A 229 -14.41 -2.36 -24.66
CA PRO A 229 -15.67 -2.91 -24.18
C PRO A 229 -15.49 -4.40 -23.93
N ALA A 230 -15.81 -4.84 -22.71
CA ALA A 230 -15.86 -6.24 -22.35
C ALA A 230 -16.76 -6.95 -23.37
N ALA A 231 -16.21 -7.92 -24.07
CA ALA A 231 -16.88 -8.67 -25.10
C ALA A 231 -18.18 -9.28 -24.55
N GLU A 232 -19.30 -8.74 -24.99
CA GLU A 232 -20.58 -9.44 -25.01
C GLU A 232 -20.46 -10.62 -25.98
N THR A 233 -20.01 -11.75 -25.49
CA THR A 233 -20.12 -13.00 -26.24
C THR A 233 -20.78 -14.06 -25.39
N ALA A 234 -21.91 -14.49 -25.91
CA ALA A 234 -22.62 -15.72 -25.61
C ALA A 234 -23.93 -15.59 -24.83
N SER A 235 -24.95 -15.09 -25.51
CA SER A 235 -26.32 -15.56 -25.28
C SER A 235 -27.08 -15.57 -26.59
N ALA A 236 -26.81 -16.56 -27.44
CA ALA A 236 -27.68 -16.93 -28.54
C ALA A 236 -27.34 -18.34 -29.04
N ALA A 237 -27.82 -19.36 -28.34
CA ALA A 237 -28.02 -20.69 -28.90
C ALA A 237 -28.64 -21.63 -27.85
N ARG A 238 -29.95 -21.52 -27.63
CA ARG A 238 -30.81 -22.66 -27.23
C ARG A 238 -32.28 -22.26 -27.43
N GLU A 239 -32.71 -22.30 -28.67
CA GLU A 239 -34.07 -22.62 -29.05
C GLU A 239 -33.95 -23.34 -30.40
N ASN A 240 -34.03 -24.66 -30.32
CA ASN A 240 -34.70 -25.58 -31.24
C ASN A 240 -34.55 -27.00 -30.69
#